data_da84e2e67bf27ab75ffafc8259f549b6
#
_entry.id   da84e2e67bf27ab75ffafc8259f549b6
#
_cell.length_a   1.000
_cell.length_b   1.000
_cell.length_c   1.000
_cell.angle_alpha   90.00
_cell.angle_beta   90.00
_cell.angle_gamma   90.00
#
_symmetry.space_group_name_H-M   'P 1'
#
loop_
_entity.id
_entity.type
_entity.pdbx_description
1 polymer ?
#
loop_
_entity_poly.entity_id
_entity_poly.type
_entity_poly.pdbx_seq_one_letter_code
_entity_poly.pdbx_strand_id
1 'polypeptide(L)'
;MKKFVMKKKLVLPITVLLILFSSIGACKLIKKSIPVATTNNNISAEDDTNNVSDQNIQAILNSLNSNTKNPYYNEKDLRKFPYPYSSMLAICSDIDDTTLEEFERYHKFLNTKEQTPYGEGVGLDVGDSMWMYMGNDTKGKVDEHGNGSESIMTYYKGTDSSTKHNSDEIINYTHAGWIDSIHTFGDFSTDSEKNTNFNRNLAIDAWNELTSINSNFKVWINHGNRSNTQNLGAHGSSKFMSYQKGDDPSSPYYHADLTVKNGIKYIWNSTQDNNFGHDYPLYQITLVDKQKIWGFHRYNRGLVNGKDDWTWNTQNLHLQLTRNNLESIVKKKQYSIIAQHFGINSENLFSDENIKALRMLTDYQSTGKILVAKTSRLLDYANAQKHLLYTKGKVNGKEYINIDCINDPILGKSVPSIENLKGITFYCDNPDNTVLLINKNVVDSNEIQINPKDETGKSSISIKWFKSDYTDYTK
;
A
#
# COMPACT_ATOMS: atom_id res chain seq x y z
N MET A 1 -60.57 -23.92 -30.99
CA MET A 1 -61.44 -23.14 -30.10
C MET A 1 -61.45 -23.76 -28.71
N LYS A 2 -60.75 -23.16 -27.73
CA LYS A 2 -61.03 -23.36 -26.30
C LYS A 2 -60.53 -22.08 -25.60
N LYS A 3 -61.51 -21.34 -25.07
CA LYS A 3 -61.33 -20.13 -24.29
C LYS A 3 -60.73 -20.49 -22.92
N PHE A 4 -59.71 -19.78 -22.51
CA PHE A 4 -59.25 -19.83 -21.12
C PHE A 4 -59.53 -18.48 -20.42
N VAL A 5 -60.22 -18.60 -19.32
CA VAL A 5 -60.76 -17.50 -18.49
C VAL A 5 -59.67 -17.01 -17.54
N MET A 6 -59.40 -15.70 -17.57
CA MET A 6 -58.54 -15.03 -16.59
C MET A 6 -59.28 -14.85 -15.24
N LYS A 7 -58.72 -15.38 -14.17
CA LYS A 7 -59.12 -15.05 -12.79
C LYS A 7 -58.22 -13.88 -12.29
N LYS A 8 -58.85 -12.75 -12.04
CA LYS A 8 -58.26 -11.62 -11.33
C LYS A 8 -58.06 -12.00 -9.86
N LYS A 9 -56.84 -11.86 -9.34
CA LYS A 9 -56.55 -11.82 -7.90
C LYS A 9 -56.47 -10.40 -7.39
N LEU A 10 -57.24 -10.18 -6.36
CA LEU A 10 -57.37 -8.95 -5.59
C LEU A 10 -56.06 -8.69 -4.80
N VAL A 11 -55.50 -7.49 -4.91
CA VAL A 11 -54.35 -7.05 -4.10
C VAL A 11 -54.89 -6.12 -3.02
N LEU A 12 -54.69 -6.53 -1.77
CA LEU A 12 -54.95 -5.70 -0.57
C LEU A 12 -53.69 -4.87 -0.26
N PRO A 13 -53.77 -3.59 0.05
CA PRO A 13 -52.62 -2.80 0.50
C PRO A 13 -52.38 -3.05 2.00
N ILE A 14 -51.16 -3.43 2.38
CA ILE A 14 -50.69 -3.45 3.76
C ILE A 14 -50.11 -2.10 4.10
N THR A 15 -50.76 -1.39 4.99
CA THR A 15 -50.27 -0.14 5.60
C THR A 15 -49.25 -0.50 6.67
N VAL A 16 -47.97 -0.13 6.48
CA VAL A 16 -46.93 -0.28 7.49
C VAL A 16 -46.93 0.96 8.40
N LEU A 17 -47.22 0.73 9.66
CA LEU A 17 -47.17 1.73 10.72
C LEU A 17 -45.72 1.88 11.21
N LEU A 18 -45.11 3.06 10.99
CA LEU A 18 -43.82 3.45 11.56
C LEU A 18 -44.01 3.83 13.04
N ILE A 19 -43.48 3.04 13.94
CA ILE A 19 -43.32 3.40 15.35
C ILE A 19 -41.88 3.88 15.57
N LEU A 20 -41.73 5.19 15.78
CA LEU A 20 -40.51 5.83 16.26
C LEU A 20 -40.37 5.58 17.77
N PHE A 21 -39.37 4.82 18.19
CA PHE A 21 -38.91 4.81 19.58
C PHE A 21 -37.64 5.66 19.69
N SER A 22 -37.81 6.85 20.29
CA SER A 22 -36.72 7.67 20.81
C SER A 22 -36.37 7.18 22.22
N SER A 23 -35.22 6.57 22.41
CA SER A 23 -34.65 6.31 23.73
C SER A 23 -33.45 7.20 23.97
N ILE A 24 -33.66 8.29 24.73
CA ILE A 24 -32.61 9.10 25.32
C ILE A 24 -32.12 8.36 26.56
N GLY A 25 -30.97 7.77 26.50
CA GLY A 25 -30.28 7.19 27.64
C GLY A 25 -29.21 8.15 28.17
N ALA A 26 -29.56 8.84 29.27
CA ALA A 26 -28.61 9.69 30.00
C ALA A 26 -27.62 8.83 30.79
N CYS A 27 -26.36 8.88 30.43
CA CYS A 27 -25.27 8.25 31.18
C CYS A 27 -24.81 9.21 32.30
N LYS A 28 -25.12 8.89 33.55
CA LYS A 28 -24.64 9.59 34.75
C LYS A 28 -23.17 9.24 35.00
N LEU A 29 -22.29 10.22 34.83
CA LEU A 29 -20.90 10.15 35.26
C LEU A 29 -20.82 10.29 36.80
N ILE A 30 -20.41 9.25 37.48
CA ILE A 30 -20.06 9.27 38.89
C ILE A 30 -18.62 9.80 39.01
N LYS A 31 -18.44 11.03 39.47
CA LYS A 31 -17.17 11.59 39.92
C LYS A 31 -16.80 11.02 41.28
N LYS A 32 -15.77 10.18 41.33
CA LYS A 32 -15.07 9.82 42.57
C LYS A 32 -13.94 10.82 42.80
N SER A 33 -14.08 11.64 43.84
CA SER A 33 -13.05 12.56 44.34
C SER A 33 -12.00 11.78 45.12
N ILE A 34 -10.72 11.91 44.73
CA ILE A 34 -9.54 11.46 45.49
C ILE A 34 -8.91 12.69 46.14
N PRO A 35 -8.56 12.66 47.44
CA PRO A 35 -8.03 13.82 48.11
C PRO A 35 -6.61 14.18 47.73
N VAL A 36 -6.38 15.47 47.53
CA VAL A 36 -5.09 16.07 47.21
C VAL A 36 -4.29 16.15 48.51
N ALA A 37 -3.09 15.50 48.54
CA ALA A 37 -2.06 15.73 49.52
C ALA A 37 -1.16 16.88 49.05
N THR A 38 -1.18 18.00 49.77
CA THR A 38 -0.24 19.10 49.56
C THR A 38 1.12 18.77 50.12
N THR A 39 2.13 18.67 49.27
CA THR A 39 3.54 18.77 49.67
C THR A 39 4.16 19.93 48.91
N ASN A 40 4.53 20.97 49.68
CA ASN A 40 5.40 22.04 49.20
C ASN A 40 6.80 21.46 48.95
N ASN A 41 7.31 21.60 47.73
CA ASN A 41 8.74 21.55 47.45
C ASN A 41 9.11 22.59 46.40
N ASN A 42 10.06 23.43 46.81
CA ASN A 42 10.75 24.39 45.97
C ASN A 42 11.36 23.70 44.74
N ILE A 43 10.99 24.16 43.56
CA ILE A 43 11.66 23.75 42.32
C ILE A 43 12.33 24.98 41.74
N SER A 44 13.64 24.85 41.55
CA SER A 44 14.54 25.73 40.83
C SER A 44 14.10 25.86 39.38
N ALA A 45 14.25 27.08 38.83
CA ALA A 45 14.06 27.39 37.44
C ALA A 45 15.05 26.62 36.56
N GLU A 46 14.51 25.74 35.69
CA GLU A 46 15.11 25.31 34.41
C GLU A 46 14.08 24.47 33.63
N ASP A 47 13.87 24.85 32.36
CA ASP A 47 13.04 24.25 31.30
C ASP A 47 11.67 24.90 31.01
N ASP A 48 11.76 26.13 30.50
CA ASP A 48 10.64 26.82 29.88
C ASP A 48 10.78 26.83 28.33
N THR A 49 10.72 25.68 27.66
CA THR A 49 10.83 25.65 26.18
C THR A 49 9.76 24.86 25.43
N ASN A 50 8.76 24.26 26.06
CA ASN A 50 7.80 23.41 25.31
C ASN A 50 6.30 23.72 25.51
N ASN A 51 5.92 24.85 26.07
CA ASN A 51 4.52 25.24 26.17
C ASN A 51 4.20 26.48 25.33
N VAL A 52 4.21 26.31 24.00
CA VAL A 52 3.52 27.28 23.12
C VAL A 52 2.04 27.03 23.32
N SER A 53 1.36 27.88 24.09
CA SER A 53 -0.07 27.74 24.37
C SER A 53 -0.86 27.71 23.05
N ASP A 54 -1.94 26.92 22.97
CA ASP A 54 -2.80 26.79 21.77
C ASP A 54 -3.26 28.16 21.22
N GLN A 55 -3.42 29.16 22.07
CA GLN A 55 -3.74 30.53 21.68
C GLN A 55 -2.61 31.21 20.89
N ASN A 56 -1.36 30.94 21.22
CA ASN A 56 -0.19 31.46 20.47
C ASN A 56 -0.07 30.78 19.09
N ILE A 57 -0.32 29.47 18.99
CA ILE A 57 -0.31 28.77 17.71
C ILE A 57 -1.40 29.31 16.79
N GLN A 58 -2.60 29.55 17.30
CA GLN A 58 -3.69 30.11 16.49
C GLN A 58 -3.37 31.55 16.01
N ALA A 59 -2.75 32.37 16.83
CA ALA A 59 -2.30 33.72 16.43
C ALA A 59 -1.21 33.65 15.36
N ILE A 60 -0.26 32.70 15.48
CA ILE A 60 0.77 32.44 14.49
C ILE A 60 0.16 31.99 13.16
N LEU A 61 -0.76 31.05 13.19
CA LEU A 61 -1.44 30.55 12.00
C LEU A 61 -2.29 31.63 11.33
N ASN A 62 -2.95 32.50 12.11
CA ASN A 62 -3.67 33.64 11.59
C ASN A 62 -2.74 34.66 10.91
N SER A 63 -1.55 34.87 11.47
CA SER A 63 -0.53 35.73 10.84
C SER A 63 0.09 35.12 9.57
N LEU A 64 0.25 33.80 9.53
CA LEU A 64 0.66 33.07 8.32
C LEU A 64 -0.42 33.16 7.24
N ASN A 65 -1.68 32.99 7.59
CA ASN A 65 -2.82 33.11 6.68
C ASN A 65 -3.06 34.53 6.16
N SER A 66 -2.66 35.56 6.91
CA SER A 66 -2.74 36.96 6.44
C SER A 66 -1.71 37.26 5.35
N ASN A 67 -0.59 36.56 5.34
CA ASN A 67 0.50 36.70 4.37
C ASN A 67 0.44 35.71 3.20
N THR A 68 -0.20 34.54 3.37
CA THR A 68 -0.38 33.51 2.33
C THR A 68 -1.85 33.10 2.29
N LYS A 69 -2.59 33.60 1.29
CA LYS A 69 -4.05 33.50 1.23
C LYS A 69 -4.62 32.05 1.11
N ASN A 70 -3.83 31.04 0.69
CA ASN A 70 -4.28 29.65 0.55
C ASN A 70 -3.11 28.67 0.73
N PRO A 71 -3.35 27.44 1.19
CA PRO A 71 -2.38 26.35 1.14
C PRO A 71 -1.91 26.12 -0.30
N TYR A 72 -0.64 25.84 -0.49
CA TYR A 72 -0.01 25.66 -1.80
C TYR A 72 0.90 24.44 -1.84
N TYR A 73 1.28 24.03 -3.03
CA TYR A 73 2.35 23.07 -3.29
C TYR A 73 3.52 23.78 -3.97
N ASN A 74 4.74 23.54 -3.49
CA ASN A 74 5.96 24.00 -4.13
C ASN A 74 7.05 22.92 -4.02
N GLU A 75 7.38 22.29 -5.12
CA GLU A 75 8.41 21.23 -5.16
C GLU A 75 9.81 21.70 -4.71
N LYS A 76 10.10 23.03 -4.72
CA LYS A 76 11.37 23.57 -4.23
C LYS A 76 11.49 23.57 -2.71
N ASP A 77 10.35 23.47 -2.01
CA ASP A 77 10.31 23.39 -0.55
C ASP A 77 10.35 21.93 -0.05
N LEU A 78 10.15 20.95 -0.93
CA LEU A 78 10.03 19.55 -0.60
C LEU A 78 11.16 18.72 -1.22
N ARG A 79 11.72 17.79 -0.45
CA ARG A 79 12.49 16.70 -1.07
C ARG A 79 11.55 15.74 -1.79
N LYS A 80 12.00 15.21 -2.93
CA LYS A 80 11.23 14.22 -3.70
C LYS A 80 11.14 12.89 -2.96
N PHE A 81 12.15 12.51 -2.18
CA PHE A 81 12.25 11.27 -1.43
C PHE A 81 12.56 11.52 0.04
N PRO A 82 12.25 10.57 0.94
CA PRO A 82 12.64 10.67 2.34
C PRO A 82 14.14 10.89 2.49
N TYR A 83 14.55 11.72 3.45
CA TYR A 83 15.97 11.90 3.73
C TYR A 83 16.56 10.61 4.34
N PRO A 84 17.78 10.16 3.94
CA PRO A 84 18.73 10.81 3.02
C PRO A 84 18.59 10.37 1.55
N TYR A 85 17.61 9.56 1.20
CA TYR A 85 17.51 8.84 -0.06
C TYR A 85 17.31 9.75 -1.29
N SER A 86 17.81 9.27 -2.44
CA SER A 86 17.66 9.93 -3.74
C SER A 86 16.71 9.18 -4.68
N SER A 87 16.22 8.01 -4.27
CA SER A 87 15.32 7.14 -5.04
C SER A 87 14.54 6.23 -4.10
N MET A 88 13.42 5.67 -4.58
CA MET A 88 12.70 4.60 -3.89
C MET A 88 12.49 3.42 -4.83
N LEU A 89 12.55 2.22 -4.27
CA LEU A 89 12.31 0.96 -4.99
C LEU A 89 11.38 0.05 -4.17
N ALA A 90 10.42 -0.58 -4.83
CA ALA A 90 9.64 -1.68 -4.27
C ALA A 90 9.86 -2.96 -5.07
N ILE A 91 9.90 -4.09 -4.37
CA ILE A 91 9.77 -5.42 -4.95
C ILE A 91 8.33 -5.84 -4.73
N CYS A 92 7.56 -5.89 -5.81
CA CYS A 92 6.14 -6.22 -5.80
C CYS A 92 6.02 -7.68 -6.26
N SER A 93 5.92 -8.61 -5.31
CA SER A 93 5.81 -10.03 -5.60
C SER A 93 4.36 -10.46 -5.70
N ASP A 94 4.09 -11.37 -6.64
CA ASP A 94 2.82 -12.04 -6.82
C ASP A 94 2.90 -13.43 -6.19
N ILE A 95 1.82 -13.84 -5.53
CA ILE A 95 1.74 -15.08 -4.74
C ILE A 95 1.56 -16.34 -5.60
N ASP A 96 1.51 -16.20 -6.92
CA ASP A 96 1.25 -17.30 -7.85
C ASP A 96 2.05 -18.55 -7.47
N ASP A 97 1.34 -19.68 -7.40
CA ASP A 97 1.89 -21.02 -7.14
C ASP A 97 2.79 -21.16 -5.89
N THR A 98 2.82 -20.16 -5.03
CA THR A 98 3.66 -20.11 -3.83
C THR A 98 3.07 -20.99 -2.72
N THR A 99 3.89 -21.87 -2.14
CA THR A 99 3.53 -22.63 -0.93
C THR A 99 3.81 -21.81 0.33
N LEU A 100 3.17 -22.15 1.45
CA LEU A 100 3.45 -21.51 2.73
C LEU A 100 4.93 -21.63 3.12
N GLU A 101 5.56 -22.79 2.93
CA GLU A 101 6.97 -23.02 3.23
C GLU A 101 7.90 -22.11 2.41
N GLU A 102 7.61 -21.93 1.12
CA GLU A 102 8.37 -21.03 0.26
C GLU A 102 8.21 -19.58 0.69
N PHE A 103 6.96 -19.15 0.98
CA PHE A 103 6.66 -17.80 1.48
C PHE A 103 7.47 -17.47 2.73
N GLU A 104 7.45 -18.36 3.73
CA GLU A 104 8.20 -18.21 4.96
C GLU A 104 9.71 -18.15 4.72
N ARG A 105 10.22 -19.01 3.85
CA ARG A 105 11.66 -19.12 3.53
C ARG A 105 12.19 -17.86 2.87
N TYR A 106 11.49 -17.34 1.85
CA TYR A 106 12.00 -16.14 1.19
C TYR A 106 11.74 -14.87 2.00
N HIS A 107 10.63 -14.73 2.69
CA HIS A 107 10.39 -13.57 3.55
C HIS A 107 11.34 -13.51 4.73
N LYS A 108 11.67 -14.64 5.34
CA LYS A 108 12.70 -14.70 6.38
C LYS A 108 14.04 -14.16 5.86
N PHE A 109 14.46 -14.50 4.64
CA PHE A 109 15.68 -13.96 4.06
C PHE A 109 15.54 -12.48 3.67
N LEU A 110 14.41 -12.08 3.08
CA LEU A 110 14.22 -10.72 2.59
C LEU A 110 14.01 -9.70 3.70
N ASN A 111 13.19 -10.02 4.70
CA ASN A 111 12.68 -9.04 5.67
C ASN A 111 13.41 -9.06 7.02
N THR A 112 14.10 -10.15 7.38
CA THR A 112 14.76 -10.26 8.68
C THR A 112 16.28 -10.09 8.60
N LYS A 113 16.95 -10.14 9.75
CA LYS A 113 18.40 -10.24 9.89
C LYS A 113 18.86 -11.60 10.43
N GLU A 114 17.92 -12.56 10.50
CA GLU A 114 18.18 -13.91 10.97
C GLU A 114 19.09 -14.69 9.99
N GLN A 115 19.77 -15.71 10.51
CA GLN A 115 20.53 -16.64 9.68
C GLN A 115 19.57 -17.55 8.91
N THR A 116 19.79 -17.67 7.60
CA THR A 116 18.99 -18.47 6.67
C THR A 116 19.90 -19.38 5.83
N PRO A 117 19.33 -20.30 5.01
CA PRO A 117 20.13 -21.06 4.04
C PRO A 117 20.88 -20.18 3.02
N TYR A 118 20.41 -18.94 2.80
CA TYR A 118 21.02 -17.96 1.88
C TYR A 118 22.01 -17.02 2.59
N GLY A 119 22.39 -17.33 3.83
CA GLY A 119 23.18 -16.48 4.72
C GLY A 119 22.30 -15.59 5.60
N GLU A 120 22.89 -14.57 6.22
CA GLU A 120 22.16 -13.57 7.03
C GLU A 120 21.10 -12.87 6.18
N GLY A 121 19.90 -12.69 6.73
CA GLY A 121 18.81 -12.00 6.06
C GLY A 121 19.16 -10.56 5.64
N VAL A 122 18.61 -10.11 4.52
CA VAL A 122 18.95 -8.79 3.96
C VAL A 122 18.23 -7.62 4.65
N GLY A 123 17.11 -7.88 5.34
CA GLY A 123 16.38 -6.87 6.11
C GLY A 123 15.84 -5.72 5.26
N LEU A 124 15.25 -6.04 4.12
CA LEU A 124 14.55 -5.10 3.25
C LEU A 124 13.05 -5.07 3.59
N ASP A 125 12.38 -3.95 3.34
CA ASP A 125 10.93 -3.82 3.53
C ASP A 125 10.20 -4.31 2.27
N VAL A 126 10.06 -5.63 2.14
CA VAL A 126 9.41 -6.29 1.00
C VAL A 126 8.04 -6.79 1.40
N GLY A 127 7.02 -6.51 0.59
CA GLY A 127 5.69 -7.04 0.73
C GLY A 127 5.31 -7.91 -0.47
N ASP A 128 4.46 -8.89 -0.22
CA ASP A 128 3.90 -9.80 -1.22
C ASP A 128 2.40 -9.59 -1.37
N SER A 129 1.82 -10.26 -2.32
CA SER A 129 0.37 -10.34 -2.48
C SER A 129 -0.22 -11.58 -1.82
N MET A 130 -1.55 -11.70 -1.84
CA MET A 130 -2.26 -12.89 -1.36
C MET A 130 -3.41 -13.29 -2.28
N TRP A 131 -3.82 -14.55 -2.15
CA TRP A 131 -5.07 -15.07 -2.68
C TRP A 131 -6.06 -15.45 -1.57
N MET A 132 -7.34 -15.11 -1.79
CA MET A 132 -8.43 -15.57 -0.93
C MET A 132 -8.81 -17.03 -1.24
N TYR A 133 -8.76 -17.41 -2.53
CA TYR A 133 -9.21 -18.72 -3.04
C TYR A 133 -8.14 -19.35 -3.91
N MET A 134 -8.17 -20.69 -4.04
CA MET A 134 -7.30 -21.38 -4.98
C MET A 134 -7.61 -21.06 -6.45
N GLY A 135 -8.87 -20.74 -6.75
CA GLY A 135 -9.33 -20.56 -8.13
C GLY A 135 -9.72 -21.86 -8.82
N ASN A 136 -10.06 -21.77 -10.10
CA ASN A 136 -10.59 -22.95 -10.81
C ASN A 136 -9.55 -23.71 -11.63
N ASP A 137 -8.42 -23.11 -11.94
CA ASP A 137 -7.35 -23.77 -12.73
C ASP A 137 -6.38 -24.60 -11.88
N THR A 138 -6.27 -24.30 -10.59
CA THR A 138 -5.28 -24.92 -9.70
C THR A 138 -5.74 -26.25 -9.11
N LYS A 139 -7.05 -26.50 -9.00
CA LYS A 139 -7.59 -27.69 -8.33
C LYS A 139 -7.17 -28.99 -9.03
N GLY A 140 -6.42 -29.82 -8.30
CA GLY A 140 -5.99 -31.15 -8.78
C GLY A 140 -4.89 -31.11 -9.84
N LYS A 141 -4.29 -29.95 -10.10
CA LYS A 141 -3.10 -29.81 -10.96
C LYS A 141 -1.84 -29.77 -10.13
N VAL A 142 -0.74 -30.01 -10.78
CA VAL A 142 0.61 -29.84 -10.26
C VAL A 142 1.19 -28.65 -11.00
N ASP A 143 1.85 -27.73 -10.29
CA ASP A 143 2.54 -26.62 -10.92
C ASP A 143 3.76 -27.07 -11.74
N GLU A 144 4.47 -26.14 -12.37
CA GLU A 144 5.65 -26.43 -13.16
C GLU A 144 6.84 -26.99 -12.34
N HIS A 145 6.75 -26.91 -11.00
CA HIS A 145 7.75 -27.43 -10.05
C HIS A 145 7.31 -28.73 -9.37
N GLY A 146 6.14 -29.25 -9.71
CA GLY A 146 5.63 -30.51 -9.16
C GLY A 146 4.83 -30.35 -7.86
N ASN A 147 4.54 -29.11 -7.40
CA ASN A 147 3.70 -28.87 -6.24
C ASN A 147 2.24 -29.15 -6.57
N GLY A 148 1.55 -29.88 -5.71
CA GLY A 148 0.09 -30.05 -5.83
C GLY A 148 -0.61 -28.71 -5.54
N SER A 149 -1.65 -28.40 -6.31
CA SER A 149 -2.43 -27.16 -6.13
C SER A 149 -3.00 -26.97 -4.72
N GLU A 150 -3.17 -28.08 -3.97
CA GLU A 150 -3.60 -28.03 -2.57
C GLU A 150 -2.53 -27.54 -1.59
N SER A 151 -1.26 -27.42 -2.02
CA SER A 151 -0.16 -26.87 -1.23
C SER A 151 0.01 -25.35 -1.41
N ILE A 152 -0.66 -24.74 -2.38
CA ILE A 152 -0.60 -23.31 -2.63
C ILE A 152 -1.18 -22.52 -1.46
N MET A 153 -0.47 -21.48 -1.04
CA MET A 153 -0.87 -20.61 0.06
C MET A 153 -2.10 -19.78 -0.30
N THR A 154 -3.23 -20.07 0.32
CA THR A 154 -4.49 -19.34 0.13
C THR A 154 -5.26 -19.22 1.44
N TYR A 155 -6.13 -18.20 1.54
CA TYR A 155 -6.94 -18.00 2.75
C TYR A 155 -7.98 -19.12 2.92
N TYR A 156 -8.70 -19.45 1.84
CA TYR A 156 -9.67 -20.55 1.79
C TYR A 156 -9.14 -21.71 0.96
N LYS A 157 -9.50 -22.92 1.35
CA LYS A 157 -9.22 -24.14 0.58
C LYS A 157 -10.25 -24.30 -0.53
N GLY A 158 -9.79 -24.37 -1.78
CA GLY A 158 -10.68 -24.55 -2.94
C GLY A 158 -11.20 -23.22 -3.50
N THR A 159 -12.35 -23.28 -4.16
CA THR A 159 -12.91 -22.19 -4.97
C THR A 159 -14.08 -21.47 -4.29
N ASP A 160 -14.27 -21.64 -3.00
CA ASP A 160 -15.33 -21.01 -2.21
C ASP A 160 -14.87 -20.72 -0.77
N SER A 161 -15.70 -20.05 0.01
CA SER A 161 -15.43 -19.66 1.40
C SER A 161 -15.80 -20.69 2.46
N SER A 162 -16.00 -21.96 2.08
CA SER A 162 -16.51 -22.99 2.99
C SER A 162 -15.47 -23.52 4.00
N THR A 163 -14.19 -23.51 3.63
CA THR A 163 -13.12 -24.10 4.44
C THR A 163 -11.89 -23.21 4.44
N LYS A 164 -11.43 -22.79 5.62
CA LYS A 164 -10.16 -22.06 5.77
C LYS A 164 -8.97 -22.98 5.50
N HIS A 165 -7.87 -22.41 4.99
CA HIS A 165 -6.63 -23.12 4.68
C HIS A 165 -5.46 -22.52 5.47
N ASN A 166 -4.73 -21.56 4.90
CA ASN A 166 -3.63 -20.87 5.60
C ASN A 166 -4.09 -19.55 6.23
N SER A 167 -5.32 -19.50 6.73
CA SER A 167 -5.92 -18.23 7.17
C SER A 167 -5.18 -17.56 8.33
N ASP A 168 -4.72 -18.35 9.30
CA ASP A 168 -4.06 -17.82 10.50
C ASP A 168 -2.69 -17.23 10.16
N GLU A 169 -1.92 -17.90 9.29
CA GLU A 169 -0.64 -17.45 8.78
C GLU A 169 -0.82 -16.19 7.93
N ILE A 170 -1.79 -16.18 7.02
CA ILE A 170 -2.09 -15.01 6.18
C ILE A 170 -2.49 -13.80 7.03
N ILE A 171 -3.30 -14.00 8.08
CA ILE A 171 -3.65 -12.93 9.04
C ILE A 171 -2.38 -12.39 9.71
N ASN A 172 -1.53 -13.28 10.23
CA ASN A 172 -0.28 -12.90 10.87
C ASN A 172 0.62 -12.11 9.91
N TYR A 173 0.84 -12.60 8.70
CA TYR A 173 1.71 -11.93 7.71
C TYR A 173 1.11 -10.64 7.16
N THR A 174 -0.21 -10.53 7.09
CA THR A 174 -0.90 -9.26 6.75
C THR A 174 -0.66 -8.21 7.83
N HIS A 175 -0.81 -8.56 9.10
CA HIS A 175 -0.57 -7.64 10.22
C HIS A 175 0.92 -7.27 10.35
N ALA A 176 1.83 -8.21 10.09
CA ALA A 176 3.27 -7.97 10.00
C ALA A 176 3.66 -7.10 8.79
N GLY A 177 2.78 -7.04 7.78
CA GLY A 177 3.02 -6.35 6.52
C GLY A 177 3.96 -7.09 5.57
N TRP A 178 4.16 -8.39 5.74
CA TRP A 178 4.78 -9.25 4.73
C TRP A 178 3.83 -9.51 3.56
N ILE A 179 2.51 -9.38 3.80
CA ILE A 179 1.49 -9.30 2.78
C ILE A 179 0.93 -7.88 2.79
N ASP A 180 1.01 -7.16 1.67
CA ASP A 180 0.57 -5.76 1.54
C ASP A 180 -0.32 -5.49 0.33
N SER A 181 -0.67 -6.53 -0.44
CA SER A 181 -1.49 -6.41 -1.63
C SER A 181 -2.39 -7.65 -1.86
N ILE A 182 -3.36 -7.51 -2.75
CA ILE A 182 -4.23 -8.58 -3.20
C ILE A 182 -3.96 -8.84 -4.68
N HIS A 183 -3.67 -10.09 -5.05
CA HIS A 183 -3.46 -10.52 -6.43
C HIS A 183 -4.74 -11.16 -6.98
N THR A 184 -5.76 -10.36 -7.31
CA THR A 184 -7.14 -10.77 -7.48
C THR A 184 -7.64 -11.58 -6.25
N PHE A 185 -8.81 -12.21 -6.32
CA PHE A 185 -9.25 -13.06 -5.20
C PHE A 185 -8.72 -14.49 -5.29
N GLY A 186 -8.01 -14.82 -6.36
CA GLY A 186 -7.45 -16.14 -6.64
C GLY A 186 -7.24 -16.35 -8.13
N ASP A 187 -6.57 -17.44 -8.53
CA ASP A 187 -6.44 -17.81 -9.95
C ASP A 187 -7.73 -18.42 -10.47
N PHE A 188 -8.65 -17.58 -10.91
CA PHE A 188 -9.86 -17.98 -11.63
C PHE A 188 -9.69 -17.86 -13.15
N SER A 189 -8.46 -17.88 -13.65
CA SER A 189 -8.14 -17.85 -15.08
C SER A 189 -8.62 -19.13 -15.77
N THR A 190 -9.24 -18.98 -16.94
CA THR A 190 -9.75 -20.09 -17.74
C THR A 190 -9.60 -19.81 -19.23
N ASP A 191 -9.73 -20.81 -20.06
CA ASP A 191 -9.71 -20.65 -21.54
C ASP A 191 -10.94 -19.89 -22.05
N SER A 192 -12.02 -19.84 -21.27
CA SER A 192 -13.25 -19.17 -21.64
C SER A 192 -13.92 -18.55 -20.41
N GLU A 193 -14.43 -17.34 -20.55
CA GLU A 193 -15.23 -16.66 -19.52
C GLU A 193 -16.32 -17.54 -18.91
N LYS A 194 -16.92 -18.41 -19.72
CA LYS A 194 -18.02 -19.30 -19.29
C LYS A 194 -17.56 -20.42 -18.32
N ASN A 195 -16.27 -20.68 -18.25
CA ASN A 195 -15.72 -21.76 -17.46
C ASN A 195 -15.24 -21.30 -16.08
N THR A 196 -15.26 -20.00 -15.81
CA THR A 196 -14.82 -19.49 -14.49
C THR A 196 -15.83 -19.84 -13.40
N ASN A 197 -15.32 -20.21 -12.23
CA ASN A 197 -16.11 -20.37 -11.00
C ASN A 197 -16.26 -19.07 -10.22
N PHE A 198 -15.57 -18.00 -10.63
CA PHE A 198 -15.68 -16.71 -9.97
C PHE A 198 -17.07 -16.09 -10.19
N ASN A 199 -17.57 -15.44 -9.16
CA ASN A 199 -18.79 -14.64 -9.19
C ASN A 199 -18.75 -13.55 -8.11
N ARG A 200 -19.66 -12.58 -8.17
CA ARG A 200 -19.72 -11.45 -7.24
C ARG A 200 -19.86 -11.87 -5.76
N ASN A 201 -20.51 -12.98 -5.45
CA ASN A 201 -20.67 -13.42 -4.06
C ASN A 201 -19.31 -13.78 -3.42
N LEU A 202 -18.40 -14.38 -4.19
CA LEU A 202 -17.04 -14.64 -3.71
C LEU A 202 -16.30 -13.33 -3.36
N ALA A 203 -16.50 -12.28 -4.15
CA ALA A 203 -15.93 -10.96 -3.82
C ALA A 203 -16.56 -10.38 -2.54
N ILE A 204 -17.87 -10.54 -2.33
CA ILE A 204 -18.56 -10.10 -1.11
C ILE A 204 -18.01 -10.86 0.11
N ASP A 205 -17.92 -12.18 0.02
CA ASP A 205 -17.42 -13.03 1.11
C ASP A 205 -15.96 -12.68 1.44
N ALA A 206 -15.10 -12.50 0.41
CA ALA A 206 -13.72 -12.11 0.58
C ALA A 206 -13.59 -10.77 1.31
N TRP A 207 -14.32 -9.73 0.88
CA TRP A 207 -14.25 -8.42 1.53
C TRP A 207 -14.85 -8.41 2.94
N ASN A 208 -15.89 -9.19 3.19
CA ASN A 208 -16.45 -9.36 4.55
C ASN A 208 -15.40 -9.96 5.49
N GLU A 209 -14.71 -11.02 5.05
CA GLU A 209 -13.68 -11.67 5.84
C GLU A 209 -12.48 -10.75 6.06
N LEU A 210 -11.95 -10.12 5.01
CA LEU A 210 -10.83 -9.18 5.11
C LEU A 210 -11.14 -8.00 6.03
N THR A 211 -12.37 -7.52 6.03
CA THR A 211 -12.84 -6.48 6.97
C THR A 211 -12.89 -7.01 8.40
N SER A 212 -13.35 -8.24 8.60
CA SER A 212 -13.46 -8.85 9.94
C SER A 212 -12.12 -9.01 10.64
N ILE A 213 -11.05 -9.24 9.87
CA ILE A 213 -9.67 -9.36 10.37
C ILE A 213 -8.90 -8.03 10.38
N ASN A 214 -9.60 -6.90 10.19
CA ASN A 214 -9.00 -5.55 10.12
C ASN A 214 -7.85 -5.42 9.10
N SER A 215 -7.90 -6.14 7.99
CA SER A 215 -6.97 -5.93 6.90
C SER A 215 -7.20 -4.57 6.23
N ASN A 216 -6.14 -3.91 5.81
CA ASN A 216 -6.20 -2.58 5.21
C ASN A 216 -5.42 -2.55 3.89
N PHE A 217 -5.83 -3.40 2.96
CA PHE A 217 -5.21 -3.46 1.65
C PHE A 217 -5.54 -2.21 0.81
N LYS A 218 -4.52 -1.69 0.14
CA LYS A 218 -4.61 -0.53 -0.74
C LYS A 218 -4.25 -0.85 -2.18
N VAL A 219 -3.59 -1.98 -2.41
CA VAL A 219 -3.02 -2.40 -3.70
C VAL A 219 -3.74 -3.63 -4.21
N TRP A 220 -4.19 -3.54 -5.45
CA TRP A 220 -4.78 -4.63 -6.23
C TRP A 220 -3.89 -4.92 -7.43
N ILE A 221 -3.54 -6.19 -7.62
CA ILE A 221 -2.74 -6.66 -8.74
C ILE A 221 -3.63 -7.52 -9.61
N ASN A 222 -3.83 -7.15 -10.88
CA ASN A 222 -4.54 -7.98 -11.81
C ASN A 222 -3.71 -9.21 -12.17
N HIS A 223 -4.35 -10.38 -12.21
CA HIS A 223 -3.70 -11.59 -12.66
C HIS A 223 -3.67 -11.62 -14.20
N GLY A 224 -2.48 -11.66 -14.77
CA GLY A 224 -2.24 -11.43 -16.21
C GLY A 224 -2.31 -12.66 -17.09
N ASN A 225 -2.67 -13.81 -16.55
CA ASN A 225 -2.76 -15.06 -17.30
C ASN A 225 -4.06 -15.08 -18.14
N ARG A 226 -4.38 -16.02 -18.87
CA ARG A 226 -5.60 -16.32 -19.67
C ARG A 226 -6.78 -15.32 -19.47
N SER A 227 -8.01 -15.79 -19.68
CA SER A 227 -9.22 -15.01 -19.41
C SER A 227 -9.45 -14.90 -17.92
N ASN A 228 -9.40 -13.69 -17.38
CA ASN A 228 -9.65 -13.46 -15.98
C ASN A 228 -10.73 -12.39 -15.77
N THR A 229 -11.90 -12.86 -15.32
CA THR A 229 -13.07 -12.02 -15.13
C THR A 229 -12.98 -11.06 -13.95
N GLN A 230 -12.02 -11.26 -13.06
CA GLN A 230 -11.83 -10.41 -11.87
C GLN A 230 -11.04 -9.13 -12.15
N ASN A 231 -10.29 -9.07 -13.24
CA ASN A 231 -9.39 -7.94 -13.50
C ASN A 231 -10.15 -6.62 -13.64
N LEU A 232 -9.51 -5.54 -13.20
CA LEU A 232 -10.03 -4.18 -13.18
C LEU A 232 -9.19 -3.27 -14.08
N GLY A 233 -9.87 -2.41 -14.86
CA GLY A 233 -9.22 -1.31 -15.56
C GLY A 233 -8.20 -1.69 -16.64
N ALA A 234 -8.22 -2.92 -17.15
CA ALA A 234 -7.20 -3.43 -18.08
C ALA A 234 -7.74 -3.67 -19.51
N HIS A 235 -8.84 -3.07 -19.86
CA HIS A 235 -9.51 -3.25 -21.15
C HIS A 235 -8.58 -3.01 -22.34
N GLY A 236 -8.41 -4.04 -23.16
CA GLY A 236 -7.62 -3.99 -24.37
C GLY A 236 -6.11 -3.77 -24.18
N SER A 237 -5.61 -3.81 -22.94
CA SER A 237 -4.21 -3.55 -22.65
C SER A 237 -3.29 -4.68 -23.12
N SER A 238 -3.75 -5.94 -23.09
CA SER A 238 -2.96 -7.12 -23.46
C SER A 238 -3.83 -8.35 -23.70
N LYS A 239 -3.33 -9.28 -24.52
CA LYS A 239 -3.92 -10.62 -24.66
C LYS A 239 -3.87 -11.43 -23.36
N PHE A 240 -2.94 -11.11 -22.44
CA PHE A 240 -2.82 -11.73 -21.15
C PHE A 240 -3.88 -11.26 -20.14
N MET A 241 -4.53 -10.13 -20.41
CA MET A 241 -5.60 -9.58 -19.57
C MET A 241 -6.91 -9.52 -20.35
N SER A 242 -7.25 -10.61 -21.04
CA SER A 242 -8.53 -10.75 -21.73
C SER A 242 -9.68 -10.97 -20.73
N TYR A 243 -10.91 -10.69 -21.17
CA TYR A 243 -12.14 -10.83 -20.34
C TYR A 243 -12.13 -10.06 -19.02
N GLN A 244 -11.71 -8.80 -19.08
CA GLN A 244 -11.79 -7.87 -17.97
C GLN A 244 -13.26 -7.54 -17.67
N LYS A 245 -13.79 -8.04 -16.57
CA LYS A 245 -15.22 -7.90 -16.24
C LYS A 245 -15.47 -7.45 -14.81
N GLY A 246 -14.43 -7.35 -14.01
CA GLY A 246 -14.54 -6.98 -12.61
C GLY A 246 -15.05 -5.55 -12.38
N ASP A 247 -14.90 -4.66 -13.36
CA ASP A 247 -15.36 -3.26 -13.34
C ASP A 247 -16.54 -2.98 -14.30
N ASP A 248 -17.14 -4.01 -14.91
CA ASP A 248 -18.31 -3.89 -15.76
C ASP A 248 -19.61 -4.12 -14.97
N PRO A 249 -20.43 -3.07 -14.68
CA PRO A 249 -21.66 -3.21 -13.89
C PRO A 249 -22.70 -4.17 -14.50
N SER A 250 -22.62 -4.46 -15.79
CA SER A 250 -23.52 -5.41 -16.46
C SER A 250 -23.07 -6.87 -16.31
N SER A 251 -21.88 -7.10 -15.78
CA SER A 251 -21.29 -8.43 -15.65
C SER A 251 -21.66 -9.10 -14.31
N PRO A 252 -21.88 -10.43 -14.29
CA PRO A 252 -22.06 -11.19 -13.05
C PRO A 252 -20.76 -11.23 -12.20
N TYR A 253 -19.65 -10.79 -12.74
CA TYR A 253 -18.33 -10.75 -12.10
C TYR A 253 -17.99 -9.38 -11.52
N TYR A 254 -18.90 -8.39 -11.65
CA TYR A 254 -18.67 -7.03 -11.19
C TYR A 254 -18.40 -6.95 -9.68
N HIS A 255 -17.29 -6.33 -9.31
CA HIS A 255 -16.89 -6.14 -7.91
C HIS A 255 -16.09 -4.86 -7.65
N ALA A 256 -15.86 -4.01 -8.67
CA ALA A 256 -15.07 -2.77 -8.51
C ALA A 256 -15.65 -1.85 -7.43
N ASP A 257 -16.99 -1.75 -7.35
CA ASP A 257 -17.68 -0.98 -6.31
C ASP A 257 -17.36 -1.46 -4.88
N LEU A 258 -17.27 -2.78 -4.68
CA LEU A 258 -16.87 -3.37 -3.41
C LEU A 258 -15.38 -3.13 -3.15
N THR A 259 -14.55 -3.36 -4.16
CA THR A 259 -13.09 -3.29 -4.07
C THR A 259 -12.62 -1.88 -3.74
N VAL A 260 -13.13 -0.86 -4.44
CA VAL A 260 -12.81 0.54 -4.16
C VAL A 260 -13.35 0.98 -2.78
N LYS A 261 -14.59 0.58 -2.45
CA LYS A 261 -15.21 0.91 -1.14
C LYS A 261 -14.41 0.33 0.05
N ASN A 262 -13.81 -0.86 -0.13
CA ASN A 262 -13.03 -1.54 0.91
C ASN A 262 -11.56 -1.09 0.96
N GLY A 263 -11.18 -0.02 0.29
CA GLY A 263 -9.91 0.67 0.52
C GLY A 263 -8.86 0.51 -0.56
N ILE A 264 -9.11 -0.25 -1.62
CA ILE A 264 -8.18 -0.32 -2.76
C ILE A 264 -8.08 1.05 -3.44
N LYS A 265 -6.86 1.55 -3.56
CA LYS A 265 -6.50 2.85 -4.12
C LYS A 265 -5.65 2.73 -5.38
N TYR A 266 -4.91 1.65 -5.50
CA TYR A 266 -3.89 1.42 -6.52
C TYR A 266 -4.12 0.10 -7.22
N ILE A 267 -4.13 0.12 -8.56
CA ILE A 267 -4.32 -1.08 -9.39
C ILE A 267 -3.14 -1.23 -10.34
N TRP A 268 -2.53 -2.41 -10.39
CA TRP A 268 -1.68 -2.77 -11.52
C TRP A 268 -2.54 -3.36 -12.63
N ASN A 269 -2.48 -2.75 -13.83
CA ASN A 269 -3.36 -3.12 -14.94
C ASN A 269 -2.65 -3.26 -16.30
N SER A 270 -1.32 -3.19 -16.33
CA SER A 270 -0.60 -3.19 -17.61
C SER A 270 0.69 -4.01 -17.56
N THR A 271 0.80 -4.97 -18.48
CA THR A 271 2.02 -5.75 -18.73
C THR A 271 2.97 -5.08 -19.72
N GLN A 272 2.67 -3.90 -20.23
CA GLN A 272 3.42 -3.24 -21.30
C GLN A 272 4.54 -2.32 -20.80
N ASP A 273 4.61 -2.07 -19.50
CA ASP A 273 5.65 -1.21 -18.95
C ASP A 273 6.97 -1.96 -18.83
N ASN A 274 7.98 -1.45 -19.55
CA ASN A 274 9.34 -1.95 -19.56
C ASN A 274 10.38 -0.92 -19.12
N ASN A 275 9.95 0.18 -18.52
CA ASN A 275 10.84 1.18 -17.95
C ASN A 275 11.15 0.84 -16.48
N PHE A 276 12.45 0.72 -16.17
CA PHE A 276 12.87 0.43 -14.80
C PHE A 276 12.57 1.54 -13.81
N GLY A 277 12.57 2.80 -14.25
CA GLY A 277 12.35 3.95 -13.38
C GLY A 277 11.37 4.97 -13.95
N HIS A 278 10.55 5.56 -13.06
CA HIS A 278 9.55 6.58 -13.39
C HIS A 278 9.71 7.80 -12.48
N ASP A 279 9.49 9.00 -13.05
CA ASP A 279 9.50 10.23 -12.26
C ASP A 279 8.35 10.31 -11.27
N TYR A 280 7.23 9.68 -11.63
CA TYR A 280 6.06 9.48 -10.79
C TYR A 280 5.49 8.08 -11.07
N PRO A 281 5.26 7.24 -10.05
CA PRO A 281 4.92 5.84 -10.27
C PRO A 281 3.44 5.61 -10.58
N LEU A 282 2.58 6.64 -10.47
CA LEU A 282 1.13 6.55 -10.59
C LEU A 282 0.62 7.19 -11.87
N TYR A 283 -0.49 6.66 -12.39
CA TYR A 283 -1.28 7.24 -13.48
C TYR A 283 -2.78 7.02 -13.23
N GLN A 284 -3.63 7.86 -13.82
CA GLN A 284 -5.07 7.76 -13.62
C GLN A 284 -5.68 6.69 -14.52
N ILE A 285 -6.54 5.84 -13.97
CA ILE A 285 -7.40 4.90 -14.66
C ILE A 285 -8.87 5.34 -14.49
N THR A 286 -9.67 5.21 -15.54
CA THR A 286 -11.13 5.29 -15.47
C THR A 286 -11.68 3.89 -15.73
N LEU A 287 -12.35 3.33 -14.76
CA LEU A 287 -13.00 2.02 -14.84
C LEU A 287 -14.25 2.08 -15.73
N VAL A 288 -14.78 0.93 -16.12
CA VAL A 288 -16.00 0.85 -16.96
C VAL A 288 -17.21 1.45 -16.25
N ASP A 289 -17.32 1.28 -14.94
CA ASP A 289 -18.35 1.87 -14.08
C ASP A 289 -18.17 3.39 -13.81
N LYS A 290 -17.18 4.03 -14.46
CA LYS A 290 -16.82 5.44 -14.38
C LYS A 290 -16.11 5.87 -13.08
N GLN A 291 -15.85 4.98 -12.16
CA GLN A 291 -14.98 5.28 -11.03
C GLN A 291 -13.57 5.58 -11.53
N LYS A 292 -12.88 6.48 -10.84
CA LYS A 292 -11.47 6.78 -11.09
C LYS A 292 -10.63 6.15 -9.99
N ILE A 293 -9.50 5.58 -10.39
CA ILE A 293 -8.54 4.95 -9.47
C ILE A 293 -7.13 5.20 -9.97
N TRP A 294 -6.14 5.06 -9.09
CA TRP A 294 -4.74 5.13 -9.48
C TRP A 294 -4.27 3.79 -10.06
N GLY A 295 -3.70 3.84 -11.26
CA GLY A 295 -2.84 2.78 -11.79
C GLY A 295 -1.40 3.00 -11.37
N PHE A 296 -0.57 1.96 -11.32
CA PHE A 296 0.85 2.09 -11.05
C PHE A 296 1.73 1.33 -12.05
N HIS A 297 2.90 1.90 -12.33
CA HIS A 297 3.92 1.33 -13.17
C HIS A 297 4.66 0.19 -12.45
N ARG A 298 4.92 -0.92 -13.17
CA ARG A 298 5.60 -2.08 -12.63
C ARG A 298 6.49 -2.70 -13.70
N TYR A 299 7.81 -2.70 -13.44
CA TYR A 299 8.81 -3.25 -14.33
C TYR A 299 8.80 -4.77 -14.28
N ASN A 300 8.51 -5.41 -15.40
CA ASN A 300 8.40 -6.86 -15.52
C ASN A 300 9.15 -7.44 -16.72
N ARG A 301 9.84 -6.59 -17.49
CA ARG A 301 10.60 -6.98 -18.67
C ARG A 301 12.03 -6.48 -18.56
N GLY A 302 12.94 -7.16 -19.26
CA GLY A 302 14.35 -6.82 -19.32
C GLY A 302 15.09 -7.64 -20.35
N LEU A 303 16.43 -7.53 -20.38
CA LEU A 303 17.25 -8.28 -21.30
C LEU A 303 17.60 -9.65 -20.70
N VAL A 304 17.02 -10.72 -21.23
CA VAL A 304 17.37 -12.09 -20.94
C VAL A 304 18.17 -12.64 -22.15
N ASN A 305 19.43 -13.02 -21.95
CA ASN A 305 20.32 -13.44 -23.03
C ASN A 305 20.38 -12.45 -24.21
N GLY A 306 20.35 -11.15 -23.93
CA GLY A 306 20.40 -10.07 -24.91
C GLY A 306 19.11 -9.81 -25.69
N LYS A 307 18.01 -10.46 -25.32
CA LYS A 307 16.68 -10.26 -25.91
C LYS A 307 15.73 -9.69 -24.88
N ASP A 308 14.83 -8.82 -25.30
CA ASP A 308 13.74 -8.32 -24.43
C ASP A 308 12.79 -9.46 -24.11
N ASP A 309 12.66 -9.77 -22.82
CA ASP A 309 11.85 -10.88 -22.32
C ASP A 309 11.29 -10.57 -20.94
N TRP A 310 10.45 -11.46 -20.42
CA TRP A 310 9.88 -11.39 -19.09
C TRP A 310 10.95 -11.70 -18.03
N THR A 311 11.04 -10.86 -17.01
CA THR A 311 12.00 -10.99 -15.90
C THR A 311 11.34 -11.12 -14.53
N TRP A 312 10.04 -11.35 -14.51
CA TRP A 312 9.24 -11.44 -13.29
C TRP A 312 9.49 -12.68 -12.41
N ASN A 313 10.13 -13.72 -12.95
CA ASN A 313 10.46 -14.90 -12.18
C ASN A 313 11.73 -14.71 -11.36
N THR A 314 11.86 -15.46 -10.27
CA THR A 314 12.97 -15.36 -9.31
C THR A 314 14.35 -15.56 -9.97
N GLN A 315 14.47 -16.48 -10.93
CA GLN A 315 15.73 -16.72 -11.62
C GLN A 315 16.30 -15.48 -12.30
N ASN A 316 15.43 -14.56 -12.70
CA ASN A 316 15.79 -13.33 -13.43
C ASN A 316 15.88 -12.07 -12.53
N LEU A 317 15.69 -12.19 -11.20
CA LEU A 317 15.74 -11.05 -10.27
C LEU A 317 17.05 -10.24 -10.42
N HIS A 318 18.19 -10.91 -10.58
CA HIS A 318 19.49 -10.27 -10.77
C HIS A 318 19.57 -9.46 -12.08
N LEU A 319 18.74 -9.79 -13.09
CA LEU A 319 18.65 -9.02 -14.35
C LEU A 319 17.84 -7.74 -14.18
N GLN A 320 16.92 -7.70 -13.22
CA GLN A 320 16.22 -6.48 -12.85
C GLN A 320 17.09 -5.60 -11.94
N LEU A 321 17.73 -6.16 -10.92
CA LEU A 321 18.54 -5.45 -9.93
C LEU A 321 19.99 -5.27 -10.40
N THR A 322 20.21 -4.89 -11.67
CA THR A 322 21.57 -4.60 -12.17
C THR A 322 22.10 -3.30 -11.57
N ARG A 323 23.44 -3.19 -11.45
CA ARG A 323 24.10 -1.93 -11.04
C ARG A 323 23.65 -0.75 -11.91
N ASN A 324 23.56 -0.95 -13.23
CA ASN A 324 23.17 0.10 -14.17
C ASN A 324 21.73 0.61 -13.90
N ASN A 325 20.79 -0.30 -13.62
CA ASN A 325 19.41 0.04 -13.29
C ASN A 325 19.36 0.85 -11.98
N LEU A 326 20.04 0.37 -10.93
CA LEU A 326 20.05 1.03 -9.63
C LEU A 326 20.72 2.41 -9.71
N GLU A 327 21.87 2.54 -10.37
CA GLU A 327 22.54 3.83 -10.59
C GLU A 327 21.68 4.79 -11.43
N SER A 328 20.94 4.27 -12.42
CA SER A 328 20.06 5.08 -13.26
C SER A 328 18.97 5.74 -12.45
N ILE A 329 18.25 5.00 -11.59
CA ILE A 329 17.17 5.60 -10.78
C ILE A 329 17.70 6.56 -9.72
N VAL A 330 18.87 6.30 -9.15
CA VAL A 330 19.52 7.24 -8.21
C VAL A 330 19.89 8.54 -8.94
N LYS A 331 20.57 8.45 -10.09
CA LYS A 331 20.99 9.61 -10.89
C LYS A 331 19.82 10.44 -11.38
N LYS A 332 18.74 9.78 -11.83
CA LYS A 332 17.54 10.44 -12.36
C LYS A 332 16.54 10.82 -11.29
N LYS A 333 16.77 10.40 -10.04
CA LYS A 333 15.84 10.62 -8.92
C LYS A 333 14.46 10.06 -9.22
N GLN A 334 14.38 8.74 -9.47
CA GLN A 334 13.16 8.04 -9.92
C GLN A 334 12.66 7.02 -8.89
N TYR A 335 11.38 6.68 -9.00
CA TYR A 335 10.75 5.53 -8.36
C TYR A 335 10.89 4.31 -9.25
N SER A 336 11.01 3.12 -8.65
CA SER A 336 10.97 1.84 -9.36
C SER A 336 10.10 0.86 -8.57
N ILE A 337 9.24 0.12 -9.27
CA ILE A 337 8.51 -1.02 -8.72
C ILE A 337 8.78 -2.18 -9.66
N ILE A 338 9.43 -3.23 -9.16
CA ILE A 338 9.73 -4.43 -9.96
C ILE A 338 8.74 -5.54 -9.66
N ALA A 339 8.33 -6.28 -10.69
CA ALA A 339 7.50 -7.47 -10.56
C ALA A 339 8.35 -8.70 -10.25
N GLN A 340 7.90 -9.51 -9.30
CA GLN A 340 8.50 -10.82 -9.01
C GLN A 340 7.44 -11.87 -8.66
N HIS A 341 7.83 -13.15 -8.74
CA HIS A 341 7.11 -14.31 -8.24
C HIS A 341 8.14 -15.17 -7.50
N PHE A 342 8.25 -14.99 -6.18
CA PHE A 342 9.32 -15.64 -5.43
C PHE A 342 9.13 -17.14 -5.23
N GLY A 343 7.89 -17.62 -5.20
CA GLY A 343 7.55 -19.01 -4.92
C GLY A 343 7.59 -19.97 -6.11
N ILE A 344 7.92 -19.51 -7.30
CA ILE A 344 7.87 -20.35 -8.54
C ILE A 344 9.02 -21.36 -8.63
N ASN A 345 9.98 -21.37 -7.74
CA ASN A 345 11.11 -22.30 -7.76
C ASN A 345 11.41 -22.84 -6.36
N SER A 346 10.71 -23.89 -5.99
CA SER A 346 10.73 -24.44 -4.63
C SER A 346 12.08 -25.01 -4.18
N GLU A 347 12.91 -25.54 -5.08
CA GLU A 347 14.18 -26.16 -4.70
C GLU A 347 15.28 -25.15 -4.39
N ASN A 348 15.36 -24.06 -5.17
CA ASN A 348 16.37 -23.02 -5.00
C ASN A 348 15.82 -21.63 -5.31
N LEU A 349 15.15 -21.02 -4.33
CA LEU A 349 14.47 -19.72 -4.48
C LEU A 349 15.42 -18.62 -4.95
N PHE A 350 16.66 -18.58 -4.44
CA PHE A 350 17.63 -17.54 -4.81
C PHE A 350 18.96 -18.15 -5.25
N SER A 351 19.34 -17.89 -6.50
CA SER A 351 20.69 -18.18 -6.98
C SER A 351 21.74 -17.26 -6.31
N ASP A 352 23.00 -17.61 -6.42
CA ASP A 352 24.10 -16.77 -5.94
C ASP A 352 24.08 -15.37 -6.56
N GLU A 353 23.66 -15.25 -7.82
CA GLU A 353 23.53 -13.98 -8.54
C GLU A 353 22.39 -13.13 -7.94
N ASN A 354 21.27 -13.76 -7.60
CA ASN A 354 20.14 -13.09 -6.94
C ASN A 354 20.53 -12.62 -5.54
N ILE A 355 21.22 -13.45 -4.76
CA ILE A 355 21.72 -13.08 -3.43
C ILE A 355 22.67 -11.88 -3.54
N LYS A 356 23.62 -11.90 -4.48
CA LYS A 356 24.53 -10.77 -4.73
C LYS A 356 23.79 -9.49 -5.13
N ALA A 357 22.75 -9.60 -5.97
CA ALA A 357 21.93 -8.47 -6.39
C ALA A 357 21.13 -7.88 -5.21
N LEU A 358 20.55 -8.72 -4.35
CA LEU A 358 19.86 -8.29 -3.13
C LEU A 358 20.81 -7.64 -2.11
N ARG A 359 22.01 -8.21 -1.92
CA ARG A 359 23.05 -7.59 -1.08
C ARG A 359 23.47 -6.22 -1.61
N MET A 360 23.68 -6.10 -2.93
CA MET A 360 23.96 -4.82 -3.58
C MET A 360 22.82 -3.81 -3.34
N LEU A 361 21.56 -4.20 -3.44
CA LEU A 361 20.43 -3.34 -3.14
C LEU A 361 20.44 -2.88 -1.65
N THR A 362 20.79 -3.79 -0.73
CA THR A 362 20.98 -3.46 0.69
C THR A 362 22.08 -2.41 0.89
N ASP A 363 23.19 -2.50 0.12
CA ASP A 363 24.27 -1.49 0.17
C ASP A 363 23.78 -0.12 -0.32
N TYR A 364 22.94 -0.07 -1.36
CA TYR A 364 22.33 1.19 -1.81
C TYR A 364 21.39 1.76 -0.74
N GLN A 365 20.67 0.93 0.00
CA GLN A 365 19.82 1.38 1.11
C GLN A 365 20.66 1.90 2.28
N SER A 366 21.65 1.14 2.73
CA SER A 366 22.50 1.51 3.87
C SER A 366 23.31 2.78 3.65
N THR A 367 23.64 3.06 2.40
CA THR A 367 24.35 4.29 1.98
C THR A 367 23.43 5.46 1.68
N GLY A 368 22.13 5.36 1.96
CA GLY A 368 21.16 6.44 1.77
C GLY A 368 20.85 6.79 0.32
N LYS A 369 21.07 5.88 -0.63
CA LYS A 369 20.83 6.12 -2.05
C LYS A 369 19.44 5.68 -2.49
N ILE A 370 19.03 4.45 -2.15
CA ILE A 370 17.73 3.88 -2.51
C ILE A 370 17.01 3.45 -1.23
N LEU A 371 15.84 3.98 -0.99
CA LEU A 371 14.95 3.47 0.05
C LEU A 371 14.14 2.30 -0.53
N VAL A 372 14.33 1.12 0.01
CA VAL A 372 13.45 -0.02 -0.31
C VAL A 372 12.23 0.03 0.61
N ALA A 373 11.06 -0.01 0.00
CA ALA A 373 9.79 0.02 0.72
C ALA A 373 8.81 -0.93 0.05
N LYS A 374 7.94 -1.57 0.83
CA LYS A 374 6.86 -2.35 0.25
C LYS A 374 5.97 -1.50 -0.65
N THR A 375 5.30 -2.14 -1.59
CA THR A 375 4.57 -1.48 -2.68
C THR A 375 3.57 -0.45 -2.16
N SER A 376 2.78 -0.81 -1.16
CA SER A 376 1.76 0.09 -0.58
C SER A 376 2.37 1.37 0.03
N ARG A 377 3.52 1.25 0.72
CA ARG A 377 4.22 2.40 1.32
C ARG A 377 4.82 3.34 0.28
N LEU A 378 5.44 2.77 -0.78
CA LEU A 378 6.00 3.57 -1.88
C LEU A 378 4.92 4.35 -2.60
N LEU A 379 3.78 3.71 -2.91
CA LEU A 379 2.67 4.34 -3.62
C LEU A 379 1.99 5.41 -2.76
N ASP A 380 1.72 5.13 -1.49
CA ASP A 380 1.16 6.12 -0.55
C ASP A 380 2.09 7.34 -0.39
N TYR A 381 3.42 7.11 -0.23
CA TYR A 381 4.40 8.19 -0.15
C TYR A 381 4.41 9.06 -1.41
N ALA A 382 4.51 8.43 -2.58
CA ALA A 382 4.56 9.15 -3.85
C ALA A 382 3.30 9.99 -4.06
N ASN A 383 2.13 9.43 -3.73
CA ASN A 383 0.86 10.12 -3.82
C ASN A 383 0.75 11.29 -2.82
N ALA A 384 1.08 11.07 -1.55
CA ALA A 384 1.06 12.11 -0.53
C ALA A 384 2.02 13.25 -0.86
N GLN A 385 3.27 12.95 -1.22
CA GLN A 385 4.29 13.93 -1.56
C GLN A 385 3.86 14.82 -2.73
N LYS A 386 3.25 14.25 -3.76
CA LYS A 386 2.82 14.97 -4.98
C LYS A 386 1.62 15.88 -4.77
N HIS A 387 0.71 15.51 -3.87
CA HIS A 387 -0.57 16.19 -3.68
C HIS A 387 -0.69 16.93 -2.34
N LEU A 388 0.44 17.08 -1.63
CA LEU A 388 0.49 17.78 -0.35
C LEU A 388 0.24 19.27 -0.52
N LEU A 389 -0.69 19.82 0.25
CA LEU A 389 -0.87 21.27 0.39
C LEU A 389 -0.50 21.70 1.79
N TYR A 390 0.28 22.78 1.89
CA TYR A 390 0.79 23.30 3.14
C TYR A 390 0.90 24.83 3.11
N THR A 391 1.04 25.42 4.28
CA THR A 391 1.31 26.83 4.49
C THR A 391 2.66 26.98 5.20
N LYS A 392 3.53 27.83 4.69
CA LYS A 392 4.88 28.07 5.23
C LYS A 392 5.11 29.54 5.46
N GLY A 393 5.71 29.90 6.62
CA GLY A 393 6.05 31.29 6.92
C GLY A 393 6.87 31.44 8.18
N LYS A 394 7.34 32.70 8.46
CA LYS A 394 8.15 33.01 9.63
C LYS A 394 7.41 33.98 10.54
N VAL A 395 7.43 33.68 11.85
CA VAL A 395 6.89 34.53 12.91
C VAL A 395 7.93 34.64 14.03
N ASN A 396 8.30 35.84 14.42
CA ASN A 396 9.30 36.09 15.46
C ASN A 396 10.64 35.34 15.24
N GLY A 397 11.08 35.25 13.99
CA GLY A 397 12.31 34.58 13.60
C GLY A 397 12.23 33.04 13.53
N LYS A 398 11.12 32.43 13.96
CA LYS A 398 10.87 30.97 13.90
C LYS A 398 10.09 30.63 12.63
N GLU A 399 10.47 29.56 11.95
CA GLU A 399 9.77 29.06 10.76
C GLU A 399 8.68 28.08 11.14
N TYR A 400 7.52 28.18 10.52
CA TYR A 400 6.38 27.29 10.72
C TYR A 400 5.95 26.72 9.37
N ILE A 401 5.72 25.40 9.34
CA ILE A 401 5.23 24.68 8.18
C ILE A 401 4.00 23.91 8.64
N ASN A 402 2.82 24.35 8.21
CA ASN A 402 1.57 23.65 8.51
C ASN A 402 1.13 22.83 7.31
N ILE A 403 1.07 21.53 7.46
CA ILE A 403 0.50 20.61 6.47
C ILE A 403 -1.01 20.66 6.60
N ASP A 404 -1.68 21.18 5.57
CA ASP A 404 -3.12 21.42 5.60
C ASP A 404 -3.92 20.19 5.15
N CYS A 405 -3.52 19.58 4.04
CA CYS A 405 -4.22 18.41 3.48
C CYS A 405 -3.40 17.72 2.40
N ILE A 406 -3.81 16.52 2.04
CA ILE A 406 -3.52 15.87 0.75
C ILE A 406 -4.71 16.14 -0.16
N ASN A 407 -4.50 16.80 -1.30
CA ASN A 407 -5.54 17.13 -2.28
C ASN A 407 -5.41 16.25 -3.51
N ASP A 408 -5.74 14.97 -3.32
CA ASP A 408 -5.64 13.94 -4.36
C ASP A 408 -6.75 14.14 -5.41
N PRO A 409 -6.43 14.22 -6.71
CA PRO A 409 -7.41 14.45 -7.76
C PRO A 409 -8.38 13.26 -7.99
N ILE A 410 -8.08 12.08 -7.44
CA ILE A 410 -8.90 10.87 -7.54
C ILE A 410 -9.57 10.55 -6.21
N LEU A 411 -8.79 10.48 -5.13
CA LEU A 411 -9.28 10.08 -3.81
C LEU A 411 -9.91 11.25 -3.04
N GLY A 412 -9.78 12.47 -3.57
CA GLY A 412 -10.33 13.66 -2.94
C GLY A 412 -9.41 14.28 -1.89
N LYS A 413 -9.90 15.34 -1.26
CA LYS A 413 -9.18 16.07 -0.22
C LYS A 413 -9.34 15.40 1.13
N SER A 414 -8.21 15.18 1.82
CA SER A 414 -8.18 14.59 3.17
C SER A 414 -7.17 15.29 4.07
N VAL A 415 -7.48 15.33 5.38
CA VAL A 415 -6.51 15.72 6.40
C VAL A 415 -5.65 14.50 6.71
N PRO A 416 -4.32 14.57 6.49
CA PRO A 416 -3.46 13.41 6.67
C PRO A 416 -3.22 13.13 8.16
N SER A 417 -3.09 11.84 8.49
CA SER A 417 -2.48 11.38 9.74
C SER A 417 -0.95 11.43 9.65
N ILE A 418 -0.27 11.23 10.77
CA ILE A 418 1.19 11.11 10.80
C ILE A 418 1.68 9.94 9.92
N GLU A 419 0.94 8.83 9.88
CA GLU A 419 1.24 7.66 9.05
C GLU A 419 1.19 7.97 7.55
N ASN A 420 0.29 8.85 7.10
CA ASN A 420 0.22 9.26 5.71
C ASN A 420 1.39 10.17 5.27
N LEU A 421 2.14 10.70 6.24
CA LEU A 421 3.19 11.69 6.03
C LEU A 421 4.59 11.16 6.35
N LYS A 422 4.73 9.88 6.69
CA LYS A 422 6.03 9.26 6.96
C LYS A 422 7.01 9.54 5.81
N GLY A 423 8.18 10.09 6.17
CA GLY A 423 9.25 10.44 5.22
C GLY A 423 9.08 11.80 4.52
N ILE A 424 7.96 12.50 4.64
CA ILE A 424 7.79 13.84 4.05
C ILE A 424 8.84 14.79 4.65
N THR A 425 9.60 15.44 3.77
CA THR A 425 10.79 16.20 4.11
C THR A 425 10.73 17.59 3.50
N PHE A 426 10.76 18.62 4.35
CA PHE A 426 10.76 20.03 3.95
C PHE A 426 12.14 20.63 4.06
N TYR A 427 12.59 21.33 3.03
CA TYR A 427 13.75 22.21 3.11
C TYR A 427 13.43 23.43 3.95
N CYS A 428 14.36 23.79 4.83
CA CYS A 428 14.27 24.95 5.71
C CYS A 428 15.66 25.54 5.96
N ASP A 429 15.70 26.83 6.33
CA ASP A 429 16.97 27.54 6.56
C ASP A 429 17.65 27.05 7.84
N ASN A 430 16.87 26.83 8.89
CA ASN A 430 17.33 26.35 10.19
C ASN A 430 16.34 25.31 10.74
N PRO A 431 16.60 23.99 10.60
CA PRO A 431 15.72 22.95 11.06
C PRO A 431 15.44 22.99 12.57
N ASP A 432 16.43 23.36 13.41
CA ASP A 432 16.25 23.46 14.86
C ASP A 432 15.31 24.61 15.27
N ASN A 433 15.11 25.58 14.37
CA ASN A 433 14.21 26.71 14.57
C ASN A 433 12.96 26.63 13.66
N THR A 434 12.59 25.41 13.24
CA THR A 434 11.44 25.13 12.38
C THR A 434 10.43 24.24 13.10
N VAL A 435 9.16 24.58 13.03
CA VAL A 435 8.05 23.82 13.63
C VAL A 435 7.18 23.22 12.53
N LEU A 436 6.98 21.91 12.57
CA LEU A 436 6.01 21.22 11.73
C LEU A 436 4.67 21.11 12.44
N LEU A 437 3.60 21.39 11.68
CA LEU A 437 2.21 21.19 12.14
C LEU A 437 1.47 20.36 11.10
N ILE A 438 0.49 19.61 11.58
CA ILE A 438 -0.51 18.90 10.75
C ILE A 438 -1.87 19.42 11.16
N ASN A 439 -2.58 20.04 10.22
CA ASN A 439 -3.90 20.64 10.47
C ASN A 439 -3.91 21.47 11.76
N LYS A 440 -2.90 22.37 11.89
CA LYS A 440 -2.71 23.30 13.02
C LYS A 440 -2.25 22.68 14.36
N ASN A 441 -2.04 21.37 14.42
CA ASN A 441 -1.51 20.69 15.59
C ASN A 441 0.00 20.46 15.43
N VAL A 442 0.79 20.80 16.45
CA VAL A 442 2.25 20.60 16.43
C VAL A 442 2.54 19.10 16.36
N VAL A 443 3.45 18.73 15.47
CA VAL A 443 3.93 17.34 15.37
C VAL A 443 4.83 17.04 16.55
N ASP A 444 4.63 15.88 17.19
CA ASP A 444 5.47 15.41 18.30
C ASP A 444 6.94 15.34 17.87
N SER A 445 7.82 15.85 18.73
CA SER A 445 9.27 15.85 18.48
C SER A 445 9.85 14.45 18.26
N ASN A 446 9.24 13.42 18.85
CA ASN A 446 9.62 12.02 18.64
C ASN A 446 9.35 11.54 17.20
N GLU A 447 8.45 12.20 16.47
CA GLU A 447 8.13 11.91 15.07
C GLU A 447 8.96 12.73 14.08
N ILE A 448 9.76 13.69 14.57
CA ILE A 448 10.54 14.60 13.76
C ILE A 448 11.99 14.15 13.65
N GLN A 449 12.56 14.36 12.46
CA GLN A 449 13.97 14.17 12.17
C GLN A 449 14.55 15.50 11.61
N ILE A 450 15.61 15.98 12.27
CA ILE A 450 16.43 17.09 11.79
C ILE A 450 17.50 16.53 10.87
N ASN A 451 17.62 17.10 9.67
CA ASN A 451 18.52 16.59 8.65
C ASN A 451 19.60 17.63 8.31
N PRO A 452 20.86 17.25 8.26
CA PRO A 452 21.94 18.12 7.78
C PRO A 452 21.75 18.44 6.29
N LYS A 453 22.64 19.30 5.77
CA LYS A 453 22.63 19.66 4.36
C LYS A 453 22.81 18.42 3.48
N ASP A 454 21.95 18.29 2.49
CA ASP A 454 22.06 17.28 1.46
C ASP A 454 22.90 17.75 0.25
N GLU A 455 22.88 17.03 -0.84
CA GLU A 455 23.59 17.35 -2.09
C GLU A 455 23.17 18.69 -2.72
N THR A 456 22.03 19.25 -2.33
CA THR A 456 21.59 20.57 -2.76
C THR A 456 22.15 21.71 -1.90
N GLY A 457 22.87 21.37 -0.83
CA GLY A 457 23.39 22.30 0.16
C GLY A 457 22.35 22.84 1.14
N LYS A 458 21.14 22.28 1.14
CA LYS A 458 20.04 22.70 2.02
C LYS A 458 19.84 21.71 3.17
N SER A 459 19.61 22.25 4.37
CA SER A 459 19.13 21.49 5.51
C SER A 459 17.63 21.24 5.38
N SER A 460 17.11 20.26 6.13
CA SER A 460 15.69 19.94 6.07
C SER A 460 15.16 19.39 7.40
N ILE A 461 13.85 19.46 7.55
CA ILE A 461 13.09 18.84 8.64
C ILE A 461 12.11 17.83 8.04
N SER A 462 12.00 16.65 8.63
CA SER A 462 11.12 15.60 8.12
C SER A 462 10.30 14.93 9.22
N ILE A 463 9.18 14.35 8.81
CA ILE A 463 8.52 13.33 9.58
C ILE A 463 9.31 12.03 9.38
N LYS A 464 9.69 11.37 10.48
CA LYS A 464 10.49 10.14 10.43
C LYS A 464 9.85 9.10 9.52
N TRP A 465 10.67 8.40 8.75
CA TRP A 465 10.22 7.20 8.03
C TRP A 465 9.82 6.09 9.00
N PHE A 466 9.16 5.08 8.51
CA PHE A 466 8.81 3.89 9.28
C PHE A 466 10.06 3.27 9.92
N LYS A 467 9.93 2.83 11.16
CA LYS A 467 10.98 2.06 11.81
C LYS A 467 11.12 0.71 11.09
N SER A 468 12.36 0.28 10.85
CA SER A 468 12.64 -1.05 10.33
C SER A 468 12.15 -2.12 11.31
N ASP A 469 11.47 -3.11 10.80
CA ASP A 469 11.03 -4.28 11.53
C ASP A 469 11.71 -5.51 10.94
N TYR A 470 12.53 -6.17 11.74
CA TYR A 470 13.26 -7.37 11.36
C TYR A 470 12.76 -8.62 12.10
N THR A 471 11.58 -8.54 12.71
CA THR A 471 10.97 -9.64 13.43
C THR A 471 10.76 -10.84 12.50
N ASP A 472 11.15 -12.02 12.98
CA ASP A 472 10.86 -13.28 12.30
C ASP A 472 9.44 -13.74 12.66
N TYR A 473 8.50 -13.50 11.78
CA TYR A 473 7.08 -13.85 11.95
C TYR A 473 6.75 -15.31 11.59
N THR A 474 7.77 -16.12 11.24
CA THR A 474 7.59 -17.57 11.01
C THR A 474 7.68 -18.40 12.29
N LYS A 475 7.88 -17.76 13.45
CA LYS A 475 8.01 -18.41 14.78
C LYS A 475 6.74 -18.32 15.59
#